data_aa948be8f723839bc969920d618e34c0
#
_entry.id   aa948be8f723839bc969920d618e34c0
#
_cell.length_a   1.000
_cell.length_b   1.000
_cell.length_c   1.000
_cell.angle_alpha   90.00
_cell.angle_beta   90.00
_cell.angle_gamma   90.00
#
_symmetry.space_group_name_H-M   'P 1'
#
loop_
_entity.id
_entity.type
_entity.pdbx_description
1 polymer ?
#
loop_
_entity_poly.entity_id
_entity_poly.type
_entity_poly.pdbx_seq_one_letter_code
_entity_poly.pdbx_strand_id
1 'polypeptide(L)'
;MRFKNLNPLEQHTARLLLWSALFNGVMISLNQTQDIIARKALHAEVWQLTVMAMIWPVSNFLSIWWGRIFEKSQHKSRYFILVGVLGRLSLFYGLWLTGMNEFMLLMGLVFSFNSLQIPAQNTIWQRNIDSGKRGKIYGYTISLGVFVAVVFTFIAGRALDRNENLFRLILTITAVCGFIAAFLLSLIRIKEKPDEPIHPKLSLKETLTDPIKRTLTLLKKNKPFAAFERSFSIYGMGFIMVQPVLPIFLVDMLKLSYTGNFIAKGIISQIPMLFLSPYLGKWHDKLHPFRFICVFFGLLALFPALIVCSALTLKWHLLSVTLAYVAFAVFGVAMTGVNIAWNMGSIFFAGKEDASMYQGVHVTMTGIRGILAPLLGLLLLKTTGIISVFAVASCFLITASIISWRDYKRLHI
;
A
#
# COMPACT_ATOMS: atom_id res chain seq x y z
N MET A 1 22.96 -10.71 12.56
CA MET A 1 21.90 -11.12 13.51
C MET A 1 21.83 -12.64 13.58
N ARG A 2 22.12 -13.26 14.72
CA ARG A 2 21.87 -14.71 14.93
C ARG A 2 20.47 -14.86 15.52
N PHE A 3 19.53 -15.35 14.74
CA PHE A 3 18.25 -15.77 15.26
C PHE A 3 18.44 -17.10 15.99
N LYS A 4 18.56 -17.09 17.32
CA LYS A 4 18.57 -18.30 18.13
C LYS A 4 17.23 -19.04 17.92
N ASN A 5 17.26 -20.36 17.76
CA ASN A 5 16.12 -21.27 17.61
C ASN A 5 15.42 -21.32 16.23
N LEU A 6 16.08 -20.93 15.14
CA LEU A 6 15.61 -21.19 13.79
C LEU A 6 16.25 -22.45 13.22
N ASN A 7 15.47 -23.25 12.49
CA ASN A 7 16.02 -24.35 11.72
C ASN A 7 16.81 -23.82 10.48
N PRO A 8 17.64 -24.65 9.81
CA PRO A 8 18.48 -24.19 8.70
C PRO A 8 17.70 -23.52 7.56
N LEU A 9 16.50 -24.03 7.22
CA LEU A 9 15.65 -23.43 6.18
C LEU A 9 15.09 -22.07 6.61
N GLU A 10 14.62 -21.97 7.85
CA GLU A 10 14.14 -20.71 8.43
C GLU A 10 15.24 -19.65 8.47
N GLN A 11 16.47 -20.04 8.87
CA GLN A 11 17.63 -19.12 8.90
C GLN A 11 17.99 -18.61 7.52
N HIS A 12 18.05 -19.49 6.53
CA HIS A 12 18.33 -19.12 5.14
C HIS A 12 17.26 -18.18 4.60
N THR A 13 15.97 -18.54 4.79
CA THR A 13 14.82 -17.74 4.37
C THR A 13 14.82 -16.37 5.05
N ALA A 14 14.98 -16.30 6.37
CA ALA A 14 14.99 -15.04 7.12
C ALA A 14 16.14 -14.12 6.68
N ARG A 15 17.32 -14.67 6.41
CA ARG A 15 18.48 -13.91 5.92
C ARG A 15 18.20 -13.29 4.55
N LEU A 16 17.67 -14.05 3.61
CA LEU A 16 17.33 -13.57 2.27
C LEU A 16 16.19 -12.55 2.30
N LEU A 17 15.18 -12.74 3.16
CA LEU A 17 14.10 -11.77 3.36
C LEU A 17 14.63 -10.44 3.90
N LEU A 18 15.57 -10.44 4.85
CA LEU A 18 16.18 -9.22 5.38
C LEU A 18 17.04 -8.50 4.33
N TRP A 19 17.87 -9.22 3.60
CA TRP A 19 18.64 -8.62 2.51
C TRP A 19 17.72 -8.07 1.40
N SER A 20 16.68 -8.80 1.03
CA SER A 20 15.68 -8.32 0.08
C SER A 20 15.00 -7.04 0.60
N ALA A 21 14.64 -6.98 1.88
CA ALA A 21 14.00 -5.81 2.47
C ALA A 21 14.90 -4.57 2.45
N LEU A 22 16.22 -4.73 2.66
CA LEU A 22 17.19 -3.65 2.56
C LEU A 22 17.11 -2.97 1.18
N PHE A 23 17.17 -3.75 0.10
CA PHE A 23 17.10 -3.21 -1.26
C PHE A 23 15.68 -2.76 -1.64
N ASN A 24 14.65 -3.46 -1.18
CA ASN A 24 13.25 -3.10 -1.45
C ASN A 24 12.83 -1.78 -0.75
N GLY A 25 13.55 -1.34 0.28
CA GLY A 25 13.32 -0.04 0.91
C GLY A 25 13.41 1.13 -0.07
N VAL A 26 14.32 1.06 -1.04
CA VAL A 26 14.44 2.05 -2.12
C VAL A 26 13.16 2.08 -2.97
N MET A 27 12.56 0.93 -3.24
CA MET A 27 11.30 0.83 -3.97
C MET A 27 10.11 1.37 -3.16
N ILE A 28 10.11 1.17 -1.85
CA ILE A 28 9.11 1.77 -0.94
C ILE A 28 9.19 3.30 -1.01
N SER A 29 10.40 3.87 -1.04
CA SER A 29 10.60 5.32 -1.21
C SER A 29 9.96 5.84 -2.51
N LEU A 30 10.16 5.16 -3.64
CA LEU A 30 9.53 5.55 -4.91
C LEU A 30 8.00 5.56 -4.80
N ASN A 31 7.41 4.56 -4.16
CA ASN A 31 5.96 4.47 -3.96
C ASN A 31 5.39 5.68 -3.19
N GLN A 32 6.18 6.27 -2.28
CA GLN A 32 5.77 7.43 -1.50
C GLN A 32 5.97 8.77 -2.22
N THR A 33 6.82 8.80 -3.25
CA THR A 33 7.34 10.06 -3.81
C THR A 33 7.02 10.25 -5.29
N GLN A 34 6.58 9.19 -5.98
CA GLN A 34 6.34 9.20 -7.43
C GLN A 34 5.35 10.27 -7.90
N ASP A 35 4.32 10.58 -7.10
CA ASP A 35 3.30 11.57 -7.43
C ASP A 35 3.84 13.01 -7.34
N ILE A 36 4.80 13.26 -6.43
CA ILE A 36 5.49 14.56 -6.33
C ILE A 36 6.45 14.72 -7.50
N ILE A 37 7.18 13.66 -7.89
CA ILE A 37 8.02 13.66 -9.10
C ILE A 37 7.14 13.92 -10.32
N ALA A 38 6.01 13.23 -10.43
CA ALA A 38 5.04 13.43 -11.51
C ALA A 38 4.58 14.90 -11.59
N ARG A 39 4.21 15.50 -10.45
CA ARG A 39 3.70 16.88 -10.45
C ARG A 39 4.79 17.93 -10.69
N LYS A 40 5.97 17.80 -10.05
CA LYS A 40 7.04 18.83 -10.14
C LYS A 40 7.93 18.66 -11.37
N ALA A 41 8.50 17.45 -11.57
CA ALA A 41 9.48 17.24 -12.65
C ALA A 41 8.84 16.96 -14.01
N LEU A 42 7.66 16.32 -14.04
CA LEU A 42 6.98 15.93 -15.28
C LEU A 42 5.73 16.77 -15.57
N HIS A 43 5.44 17.77 -14.74
CA HIS A 43 4.32 18.71 -14.88
C HIS A 43 2.97 18.02 -15.11
N ALA A 44 2.73 16.90 -14.37
CA ALA A 44 1.54 16.10 -14.50
C ALA A 44 0.25 16.92 -14.38
N GLU A 45 -0.65 16.75 -15.32
CA GLU A 45 -1.99 17.31 -15.24
C GLU A 45 -2.84 16.59 -14.20
N VAL A 46 -3.95 17.21 -13.80
CA VAL A 46 -4.83 16.66 -12.75
C VAL A 46 -5.37 15.27 -13.12
N TRP A 47 -5.75 15.06 -14.38
CA TRP A 47 -6.24 13.77 -14.84
C TRP A 47 -5.14 12.69 -14.82
N GLN A 48 -3.89 13.05 -15.12
CA GLN A 48 -2.75 12.14 -15.06
C GLN A 48 -2.45 11.70 -13.61
N LEU A 49 -2.50 12.64 -12.65
CA LEU A 49 -2.41 12.31 -11.23
C LEU A 49 -3.57 11.42 -10.78
N THR A 50 -4.77 11.62 -11.34
CA THR A 50 -5.93 10.78 -11.07
C THR A 50 -5.71 9.35 -11.56
N VAL A 51 -5.21 9.18 -12.79
CA VAL A 51 -4.85 7.86 -13.33
C VAL A 51 -3.74 7.22 -12.50
N MET A 52 -2.70 7.96 -12.13
CA MET A 52 -1.64 7.44 -11.27
C MET A 52 -2.16 6.93 -9.92
N ALA A 53 -3.09 7.64 -9.30
CA ALA A 53 -3.70 7.21 -8.05
C ALA A 53 -4.52 5.89 -8.20
N MET A 54 -5.02 5.60 -9.41
CA MET A 54 -5.71 4.34 -9.73
C MET A 54 -4.76 3.17 -9.98
N ILE A 55 -3.53 3.41 -10.43
CA ILE A 55 -2.60 2.35 -10.86
C ILE A 55 -2.40 1.30 -9.77
N TRP A 56 -2.06 1.72 -8.55
CA TRP A 56 -1.80 0.80 -7.45
C TRP A 56 -3.02 -0.05 -7.04
N PRO A 57 -4.23 0.52 -6.81
CA PRO A 57 -5.41 -0.28 -6.50
C PRO A 57 -5.84 -1.23 -7.63
N VAL A 58 -5.77 -0.78 -8.88
CA VAL A 58 -6.09 -1.61 -10.06
C VAL A 58 -5.09 -2.76 -10.19
N SER A 59 -3.81 -2.48 -10.00
CA SER A 59 -2.78 -3.53 -10.00
C SER A 59 -2.99 -4.55 -8.90
N ASN A 60 -3.38 -4.12 -7.70
CA ASN A 60 -3.71 -5.04 -6.60
C ASN A 60 -4.93 -5.91 -6.93
N PHE A 61 -5.91 -5.38 -7.65
CA PHE A 61 -7.02 -6.17 -8.15
C PHE A 61 -6.55 -7.33 -9.05
N LEU A 62 -5.50 -7.12 -9.85
CA LEU A 62 -4.88 -8.18 -10.68
C LEU A 62 -4.24 -9.30 -9.83
N SER A 63 -3.92 -9.06 -8.57
CA SER A 63 -3.27 -10.05 -7.69
C SER A 63 -4.10 -11.34 -7.50
N ILE A 64 -5.43 -11.28 -7.69
CA ILE A 64 -6.33 -12.43 -7.60
C ILE A 64 -6.00 -13.45 -8.68
N TRP A 65 -5.75 -12.98 -9.90
CA TRP A 65 -5.37 -13.85 -11.03
C TRP A 65 -3.91 -14.32 -10.91
N TRP A 66 -3.02 -13.43 -10.50
CA TRP A 66 -1.63 -13.78 -10.24
C TRP A 66 -1.48 -14.84 -9.16
N GLY A 67 -2.25 -14.76 -8.07
CA GLY A 67 -2.25 -15.77 -7.01
C GLY A 67 -2.56 -17.17 -7.54
N ARG A 68 -3.58 -17.28 -8.40
CA ARG A 68 -3.94 -18.56 -9.03
C ARG A 68 -2.89 -19.09 -10.00
N ILE A 69 -2.29 -18.22 -10.80
CA ILE A 69 -1.20 -18.60 -11.72
C ILE A 69 -0.01 -19.11 -10.89
N PHE A 70 0.31 -18.42 -9.81
CA PHE A 70 1.40 -18.78 -8.91
C PHE A 70 1.16 -20.12 -8.20
N GLU A 71 -0.05 -20.36 -7.69
CA GLU A 71 -0.40 -21.63 -7.02
C GLU A 71 -0.16 -22.85 -7.91
N LYS A 72 -0.50 -22.75 -9.21
CA LYS A 72 -0.39 -23.83 -10.18
C LYS A 72 1.02 -24.06 -10.71
N SER A 73 1.93 -23.13 -10.46
CA SER A 73 3.28 -23.22 -11.00
C SER A 73 4.17 -24.17 -10.20
N GLN A 74 4.85 -25.06 -10.89
CA GLN A 74 5.88 -25.92 -10.33
C GLN A 74 7.15 -25.14 -9.95
N HIS A 75 7.44 -24.04 -10.65
CA HIS A 75 8.65 -23.24 -10.47
C HIS A 75 8.36 -21.87 -9.87
N LYS A 76 7.93 -21.87 -8.62
CA LYS A 76 7.48 -20.66 -7.89
C LYS A 76 8.53 -19.53 -7.83
N SER A 77 9.82 -19.87 -7.76
CA SER A 77 10.92 -18.88 -7.72
C SER A 77 11.06 -18.06 -9.02
N ARG A 78 10.66 -18.61 -10.19
CA ARG A 78 10.73 -17.89 -11.48
C ARG A 78 9.87 -16.63 -11.50
N TYR A 79 8.80 -16.59 -10.72
CA TYR A 79 7.93 -15.39 -10.65
C TYR A 79 8.61 -14.20 -10.02
N PHE A 80 9.52 -14.41 -9.05
CA PHE A 80 10.32 -13.30 -8.52
C PHE A 80 11.30 -12.76 -9.54
N ILE A 81 11.89 -13.61 -10.39
CA ILE A 81 12.74 -13.17 -11.51
C ILE A 81 11.90 -12.36 -12.51
N LEU A 82 10.70 -12.83 -12.84
CA LEU A 82 9.79 -12.11 -13.74
C LEU A 82 9.45 -10.71 -13.18
N VAL A 83 9.13 -10.60 -11.90
CA VAL A 83 8.92 -9.31 -11.20
C VAL A 83 10.19 -8.46 -11.29
N GLY A 84 11.35 -9.04 -11.08
CA GLY A 84 12.63 -8.34 -11.16
C GLY A 84 12.92 -7.78 -12.54
N VAL A 85 12.80 -8.60 -13.58
CA VAL A 85 13.14 -8.23 -14.95
C VAL A 85 12.08 -7.31 -15.56
N LEU A 86 10.82 -7.73 -15.59
CA LEU A 86 9.76 -6.97 -16.25
C LEU A 86 9.19 -5.84 -15.40
N GLY A 87 9.11 -6.03 -14.08
CA GLY A 87 8.55 -5.03 -13.18
C GLY A 87 9.59 -4.03 -12.66
N ARG A 88 10.82 -4.46 -12.34
CA ARG A 88 11.81 -3.58 -11.68
C ARG A 88 12.80 -2.97 -12.66
N LEU A 89 13.42 -3.80 -13.53
CA LEU A 89 14.38 -3.29 -14.51
C LEU A 89 13.73 -2.40 -15.57
N SER A 90 12.41 -2.48 -15.77
CA SER A 90 11.70 -1.53 -16.63
C SER A 90 11.90 -0.08 -16.20
N LEU A 91 12.18 0.20 -14.91
CA LEU A 91 12.50 1.54 -14.41
C LEU A 91 13.77 2.15 -15.04
N PHE A 92 14.65 1.34 -15.66
CA PHE A 92 15.76 1.87 -16.47
C PHE A 92 15.29 2.71 -17.64
N TYR A 93 14.09 2.45 -18.17
CA TYR A 93 13.48 3.30 -19.19
C TYR A 93 13.34 4.76 -18.74
N GLY A 94 13.33 4.99 -17.42
CA GLY A 94 13.35 6.32 -16.84
C GLY A 94 14.49 7.24 -17.32
N LEU A 95 15.61 6.67 -17.81
CA LEU A 95 16.73 7.43 -18.40
C LEU A 95 16.34 8.15 -19.68
N TRP A 96 15.45 7.55 -20.49
CA TRP A 96 14.98 8.07 -21.77
C TRP A 96 13.59 8.69 -21.70
N LEU A 97 13.02 8.77 -20.50
CA LEU A 97 11.66 9.23 -20.28
C LEU A 97 11.52 10.70 -20.74
N THR A 98 10.58 10.95 -21.65
CA THR A 98 10.35 12.26 -22.26
C THR A 98 9.14 12.98 -21.65
N GLY A 99 8.16 12.23 -21.11
CA GLY A 99 6.94 12.85 -20.62
C GLY A 99 6.13 12.03 -19.62
N MET A 100 5.08 12.67 -19.12
CA MET A 100 4.24 12.10 -18.07
C MET A 100 3.48 10.84 -18.52
N ASN A 101 3.06 10.75 -19.80
CA ASN A 101 2.31 9.58 -20.28
C ASN A 101 3.17 8.31 -20.24
N GLU A 102 4.44 8.43 -20.62
CA GLU A 102 5.40 7.33 -20.53
C GLU A 102 5.65 6.92 -19.07
N PHE A 103 5.74 7.92 -18.17
CA PHE A 103 5.89 7.65 -16.75
C PHE A 103 4.68 6.89 -16.17
N MET A 104 3.45 7.25 -16.56
CA MET A 104 2.25 6.52 -16.16
C MET A 104 2.27 5.06 -16.63
N LEU A 105 2.64 4.82 -17.89
CA LEU A 105 2.77 3.47 -18.44
C LEU A 105 3.84 2.66 -17.69
N LEU A 106 4.98 3.29 -17.43
CA LEU A 106 6.06 2.69 -16.65
C LEU A 106 5.60 2.29 -15.24
N MET A 107 4.93 3.20 -14.54
CA MET A 107 4.39 2.90 -13.20
C MET A 107 3.32 1.82 -13.27
N GLY A 108 2.45 1.83 -14.29
CA GLY A 108 1.46 0.78 -14.54
C GLY A 108 2.10 -0.60 -14.67
N LEU A 109 3.18 -0.70 -15.44
CA LEU A 109 3.95 -1.92 -15.60
C LEU A 109 4.58 -2.39 -14.28
N VAL A 110 5.27 -1.49 -13.59
CA VAL A 110 5.93 -1.76 -12.31
C VAL A 110 4.94 -2.28 -11.27
N PHE A 111 3.81 -1.60 -11.07
CA PHE A 111 2.82 -2.01 -10.08
C PHE A 111 2.07 -3.29 -10.47
N SER A 112 1.82 -3.52 -11.75
CA SER A 112 1.20 -4.76 -12.23
C SER A 112 2.06 -5.98 -11.89
N PHE A 113 3.37 -5.93 -12.11
CA PHE A 113 4.27 -7.00 -11.69
C PHE A 113 4.49 -7.04 -10.19
N ASN A 114 4.45 -5.89 -9.49
CA ASN A 114 4.53 -5.87 -8.03
C ASN A 114 3.35 -6.62 -7.38
N SER A 115 2.17 -6.55 -7.97
CA SER A 115 0.98 -7.26 -7.46
C SER A 115 1.14 -8.78 -7.48
N LEU A 116 1.97 -9.34 -8.35
CA LEU A 116 2.35 -10.75 -8.37
C LEU A 116 3.26 -11.13 -7.19
N GLN A 117 4.12 -10.21 -6.74
CA GLN A 117 5.05 -10.47 -5.64
C GLN A 117 4.32 -10.75 -4.31
N ILE A 118 3.16 -10.14 -4.08
CA ILE A 118 2.42 -10.24 -2.82
C ILE A 118 2.01 -11.69 -2.50
N PRO A 119 1.26 -12.41 -3.36
CA PRO A 119 0.90 -13.80 -3.08
C PRO A 119 2.11 -14.73 -3.05
N ALA A 120 3.12 -14.47 -3.87
CA ALA A 120 4.35 -15.24 -3.87
C ALA A 120 5.12 -15.12 -2.54
N GLN A 121 5.24 -13.90 -2.02
CA GLN A 121 5.88 -13.63 -0.74
C GLN A 121 5.09 -14.22 0.44
N ASN A 122 3.76 -14.12 0.41
CA ASN A 122 2.91 -14.74 1.44
C ASN A 122 3.10 -16.25 1.52
N THR A 123 3.31 -16.92 0.39
CA THR A 123 3.61 -18.36 0.37
C THR A 123 4.94 -18.67 1.06
N ILE A 124 5.98 -17.85 0.86
CA ILE A 124 7.27 -17.99 1.59
C ILE A 124 7.04 -17.88 3.10
N TRP A 125 6.31 -16.85 3.54
CA TRP A 125 6.01 -16.63 4.95
C TRP A 125 5.26 -17.81 5.58
N GLN A 126 4.28 -18.35 4.84
CA GLN A 126 3.45 -19.44 5.35
C GLN A 126 4.17 -20.79 5.40
N ARG A 127 4.99 -21.11 4.39
CA ARG A 127 5.59 -22.44 4.23
C ARG A 127 6.95 -22.60 4.89
N ASN A 128 7.75 -21.52 4.89
CA ASN A 128 9.15 -21.61 5.32
C ASN A 128 9.38 -21.19 6.77
N ILE A 129 8.42 -20.49 7.41
CA ILE A 129 8.61 -19.93 8.75
C ILE A 129 7.46 -20.35 9.65
N ASP A 130 7.78 -20.92 10.80
CA ASP A 130 6.81 -21.33 11.81
C ASP A 130 5.98 -20.14 12.29
N SER A 131 4.69 -20.36 12.56
CA SER A 131 3.73 -19.33 12.95
C SER A 131 4.19 -18.52 14.18
N GLY A 132 4.74 -19.19 15.19
CA GLY A 132 5.22 -18.53 16.42
C GLY A 132 6.46 -17.62 16.23
N LYS A 133 7.19 -17.76 15.13
CA LYS A 133 8.41 -16.98 14.83
C LYS A 133 8.18 -15.94 13.72
N ARG A 134 7.12 -16.13 12.91
CA ARG A 134 6.81 -15.36 11.71
C ARG A 134 6.65 -13.88 11.99
N GLY A 135 5.88 -13.51 13.00
CA GLY A 135 5.62 -12.13 13.37
C GLY A 135 6.90 -11.34 13.72
N LYS A 136 7.84 -11.98 14.43
CA LYS A 136 9.11 -11.36 14.81
C LYS A 136 10.00 -11.09 13.58
N ILE A 137 10.16 -12.08 12.70
CA ILE A 137 10.99 -11.95 11.48
C ILE A 137 10.36 -10.94 10.53
N TYR A 138 9.04 -11.00 10.36
CA TYR A 138 8.27 -10.05 9.55
C TYR A 138 8.45 -8.61 10.05
N GLY A 139 8.34 -8.40 11.36
CA GLY A 139 8.56 -7.09 11.97
C GLY A 139 9.94 -6.51 11.65
N TYR A 140 11.02 -7.29 11.81
CA TYR A 140 12.37 -6.85 11.44
C TYR A 140 12.50 -6.53 9.93
N THR A 141 11.89 -7.34 9.09
CA THR A 141 11.93 -7.16 7.63
C THR A 141 11.24 -5.85 7.23
N ILE A 142 10.06 -5.58 7.77
CA ILE A 142 9.33 -4.31 7.51
C ILE A 142 10.10 -3.12 8.07
N SER A 143 10.57 -3.19 9.32
CA SER A 143 11.31 -2.08 9.94
C SER A 143 12.57 -1.72 9.15
N LEU A 144 13.31 -2.72 8.68
CA LEU A 144 14.52 -2.49 7.87
C LEU A 144 14.16 -1.81 6.53
N GLY A 145 13.13 -2.31 5.84
CA GLY A 145 12.67 -1.72 4.58
C GLY A 145 12.19 -0.27 4.74
N VAL A 146 11.40 0.02 5.79
CA VAL A 146 10.93 1.37 6.09
C VAL A 146 12.09 2.29 6.48
N PHE A 147 13.05 1.81 7.27
CA PHE A 147 14.25 2.60 7.63
C PHE A 147 15.02 3.02 6.37
N VAL A 148 15.31 2.08 5.47
CA VAL A 148 15.99 2.39 4.20
C VAL A 148 15.15 3.35 3.34
N ALA A 149 13.82 3.16 3.30
CA ALA A 149 12.93 4.05 2.57
C ALA A 149 13.01 5.48 3.09
N VAL A 150 12.98 5.69 4.41
CA VAL A 150 13.09 7.01 5.05
C VAL A 150 14.42 7.68 4.68
N VAL A 151 15.54 6.96 4.82
CA VAL A 151 16.89 7.48 4.50
C VAL A 151 16.99 7.83 3.01
N PHE A 152 16.57 6.91 2.13
CA PHE A 152 16.65 7.14 0.69
C PHE A 152 15.72 8.27 0.23
N THR A 153 14.52 8.36 0.80
CA THR A 153 13.57 9.46 0.52
C THR A 153 14.17 10.82 0.86
N PHE A 154 14.87 10.94 2.00
CA PHE A 154 15.53 12.18 2.37
C PHE A 154 16.66 12.55 1.39
N ILE A 155 17.51 11.58 1.04
CA ILE A 155 18.60 11.77 0.07
C ILE A 155 18.04 12.17 -1.29
N ALA A 156 17.01 11.47 -1.76
CA ALA A 156 16.35 11.76 -3.04
C ALA A 156 15.74 13.17 -3.07
N GLY A 157 15.09 13.60 -1.99
CA GLY A 157 14.53 14.95 -1.89
C GLY A 157 15.61 16.03 -2.01
N ARG A 158 16.72 15.87 -1.29
CA ARG A 158 17.86 16.80 -1.37
C ARG A 158 18.53 16.82 -2.76
N ALA A 159 18.60 15.67 -3.41
CA ALA A 159 19.14 15.57 -4.76
C ALA A 159 18.24 16.31 -5.77
N LEU A 160 16.93 16.07 -5.70
CA LEU A 160 15.95 16.70 -6.59
C LEU A 160 15.82 18.22 -6.38
N ASP A 161 15.99 18.72 -5.16
CA ASP A 161 16.02 20.17 -4.89
C ASP A 161 17.22 20.85 -5.55
N ARG A 162 18.32 20.12 -5.80
CA ARG A 162 19.50 20.63 -6.53
C ARG A 162 19.32 20.53 -8.05
N ASN A 163 18.78 19.41 -8.51
CA ASN A 163 18.57 19.17 -9.94
C ASN A 163 17.42 18.19 -10.13
N GLU A 164 16.30 18.67 -10.66
CA GLU A 164 15.09 17.86 -10.90
C GLU A 164 15.34 16.69 -11.84
N ASN A 165 16.25 16.82 -12.82
CA ASN A 165 16.58 15.73 -13.76
C ASN A 165 17.16 14.50 -13.09
N LEU A 166 17.63 14.60 -11.84
CA LEU A 166 18.10 13.46 -11.06
C LEU A 166 16.99 12.44 -10.76
N PHE A 167 15.70 12.76 -11.02
CA PHE A 167 14.65 11.75 -10.94
C PHE A 167 14.94 10.53 -11.82
N ARG A 168 15.57 10.71 -12.97
CA ARG A 168 16.00 9.62 -13.85
C ARG A 168 17.02 8.70 -13.19
N LEU A 169 18.00 9.28 -12.50
CA LEU A 169 18.99 8.53 -11.72
C LEU A 169 18.33 7.80 -10.55
N ILE A 170 17.38 8.44 -9.86
CA ILE A 170 16.62 7.83 -8.76
C ILE A 170 15.83 6.62 -9.27
N LEU A 171 15.18 6.71 -10.45
CA LEU A 171 14.50 5.58 -11.07
C LEU A 171 15.49 4.44 -11.40
N THR A 172 16.67 4.79 -11.93
CA THR A 172 17.73 3.82 -12.25
C THR A 172 18.23 3.09 -11.00
N ILE A 173 18.54 3.82 -9.94
CA ILE A 173 18.95 3.22 -8.64
C ILE A 173 17.84 2.32 -8.11
N THR A 174 16.57 2.78 -8.24
CA THR A 174 15.41 1.99 -7.81
C THR A 174 15.25 0.72 -8.65
N ALA A 175 15.55 0.77 -9.96
CA ALA A 175 15.56 -0.40 -10.83
C ALA A 175 16.55 -1.46 -10.35
N VAL A 176 17.79 -1.05 -10.10
CA VAL A 176 18.87 -1.95 -9.64
C VAL A 176 18.53 -2.54 -8.27
N CYS A 177 18.19 -1.70 -7.32
CA CYS A 177 17.84 -2.16 -5.97
C CYS A 177 16.59 -3.06 -5.99
N GLY A 178 15.56 -2.67 -6.75
CA GLY A 178 14.35 -3.47 -6.91
C GLY A 178 14.62 -4.85 -7.54
N PHE A 179 15.48 -4.90 -8.55
CA PHE A 179 15.91 -6.17 -9.17
C PHE A 179 16.68 -7.04 -8.18
N ILE A 180 17.66 -6.49 -7.46
CA ILE A 180 18.42 -7.23 -6.43
C ILE A 180 17.45 -7.78 -5.37
N ALA A 181 16.49 -6.99 -4.92
CA ALA A 181 15.49 -7.43 -3.95
C ALA A 181 14.67 -8.64 -4.47
N ALA A 182 14.18 -8.57 -5.70
CA ALA A 182 13.42 -9.65 -6.33
C ALA A 182 14.30 -10.89 -6.59
N PHE A 183 15.52 -10.69 -7.04
CA PHE A 183 16.50 -11.76 -7.24
C PHE A 183 16.80 -12.51 -5.94
N LEU A 184 17.02 -11.81 -4.83
CA LEU A 184 17.23 -12.44 -3.52
C LEU A 184 16.02 -13.28 -3.09
N LEU A 185 14.79 -12.83 -3.38
CA LEU A 185 13.59 -13.62 -3.12
C LEU A 185 13.52 -14.89 -3.99
N SER A 186 14.02 -14.83 -5.23
CA SER A 186 14.04 -16.00 -6.12
C SER A 186 14.98 -17.11 -5.66
N LEU A 187 15.96 -16.78 -4.83
CA LEU A 187 16.89 -17.76 -4.25
C LEU A 187 16.27 -18.54 -3.07
N ILE A 188 15.10 -18.12 -2.57
CA ILE A 188 14.42 -18.79 -1.46
C ILE A 188 13.77 -20.08 -1.98
N ARG A 189 14.23 -21.22 -1.49
CA ARG A 189 13.58 -22.51 -1.72
C ARG A 189 12.29 -22.58 -0.93
N ILE A 190 11.16 -22.62 -1.63
CA ILE A 190 9.83 -22.72 -1.01
C ILE A 190 9.58 -24.19 -0.65
N LYS A 191 9.24 -24.45 0.62
CA LYS A 191 8.92 -25.79 1.10
C LYS A 191 7.68 -26.33 0.37
N GLU A 192 7.82 -27.50 -0.22
CA GLU A 192 6.70 -28.19 -0.88
C GLU A 192 5.71 -28.75 0.16
N LYS A 193 4.43 -28.77 -0.18
CA LYS A 193 3.41 -29.48 0.58
C LYS A 193 3.24 -30.87 -0.04
N PRO A 194 3.36 -31.97 0.74
CA PRO A 194 3.27 -33.34 0.21
C PRO A 194 1.93 -33.64 -0.49
N ASP A 195 0.84 -32.99 -0.05
CA ASP A 195 -0.54 -33.24 -0.50
C ASP A 195 -1.11 -32.03 -1.28
N GLU A 196 -0.30 -31.31 -2.04
CA GLU A 196 -0.84 -30.22 -2.87
C GLU A 196 -1.64 -30.86 -4.02
N PRO A 197 -2.97 -30.74 -4.06
CA PRO A 197 -3.75 -31.37 -5.12
C PRO A 197 -3.34 -30.80 -6.46
N ILE A 198 -3.16 -31.67 -7.45
CA ILE A 198 -2.96 -31.28 -8.84
C ILE A 198 -4.25 -30.59 -9.28
N HIS A 199 -4.27 -29.29 -9.20
CA HIS A 199 -5.46 -28.51 -9.58
C HIS A 199 -5.72 -28.71 -11.09
N PRO A 200 -6.94 -29.11 -11.48
CA PRO A 200 -7.29 -29.22 -12.88
C PRO A 200 -7.07 -27.89 -13.60
N LYS A 201 -6.71 -27.96 -14.89
CA LYS A 201 -6.58 -26.77 -15.75
C LYS A 201 -7.94 -26.08 -15.79
N LEU A 202 -8.10 -24.98 -15.08
CA LEU A 202 -9.32 -24.16 -15.17
C LEU A 202 -9.42 -23.56 -16.57
N SER A 203 -10.63 -23.48 -17.11
CA SER A 203 -10.88 -22.73 -18.33
C SER A 203 -10.61 -21.23 -18.10
N LEU A 204 -10.26 -20.49 -19.12
CA LEU A 204 -10.09 -19.02 -19.05
C LEU A 204 -11.33 -18.35 -18.45
N LYS A 205 -12.52 -18.82 -18.81
CA LYS A 205 -13.81 -18.33 -18.31
C LYS A 205 -13.93 -18.53 -16.79
N GLU A 206 -13.62 -19.70 -16.28
CA GLU A 206 -13.64 -19.99 -14.83
C GLU A 206 -12.60 -19.16 -14.09
N THR A 207 -11.40 -19.00 -14.66
CA THR A 207 -10.34 -18.17 -14.06
C THR A 207 -10.80 -16.72 -13.88
N LEU A 208 -11.56 -16.17 -14.82
CA LEU A 208 -12.04 -14.79 -14.78
C LEU A 208 -13.28 -14.60 -13.91
N THR A 209 -14.25 -15.54 -13.96
CA THR A 209 -15.58 -15.35 -13.32
C THR A 209 -15.67 -15.89 -11.89
N ASP A 210 -14.91 -16.92 -11.53
CA ASP A 210 -14.95 -17.55 -10.22
C ASP A 210 -14.61 -16.58 -9.06
N PRO A 211 -13.57 -15.72 -9.15
CA PRO A 211 -13.27 -14.80 -8.07
C PRO A 211 -14.42 -13.86 -7.74
N ILE A 212 -15.12 -13.37 -8.77
CA ILE A 212 -16.27 -12.46 -8.61
C ILE A 212 -17.44 -13.18 -7.96
N LYS A 213 -17.77 -14.39 -8.46
CA LYS A 213 -18.86 -15.21 -7.89
C LYS A 213 -18.60 -15.56 -6.44
N ARG A 214 -17.37 -15.97 -6.12
CA ARG A 214 -16.96 -16.30 -4.74
C ARG A 214 -17.04 -15.09 -3.82
N THR A 215 -16.60 -13.91 -4.28
CA THR A 215 -16.72 -12.65 -3.55
C THR A 215 -18.16 -12.37 -3.16
N LEU A 216 -19.07 -12.40 -4.14
CA LEU A 216 -20.50 -12.14 -3.90
C LEU A 216 -21.12 -13.19 -2.96
N THR A 217 -20.77 -14.46 -3.12
CA THR A 217 -21.28 -15.55 -2.28
C THR A 217 -20.77 -15.38 -0.84
N LEU A 218 -19.51 -15.05 -0.64
CA LEU A 218 -18.93 -14.86 0.68
C LEU A 218 -19.56 -13.67 1.41
N LEU A 219 -19.72 -12.53 0.74
CA LEU A 219 -20.36 -11.35 1.32
C LEU A 219 -21.83 -11.59 1.70
N LYS A 220 -22.55 -12.46 0.94
CA LYS A 220 -23.91 -12.88 1.29
C LYS A 220 -23.94 -13.83 2.50
N LYS A 221 -22.99 -14.76 2.58
CA LYS A 221 -22.92 -15.78 3.63
C LYS A 221 -22.45 -15.23 4.97
N ASN A 222 -21.38 -14.40 4.97
CA ASN A 222 -20.77 -13.84 6.17
C ASN A 222 -21.14 -12.36 6.35
N LYS A 223 -22.27 -12.11 7.00
CA LYS A 223 -22.78 -10.74 7.23
C LYS A 223 -21.83 -9.85 8.06
N PRO A 224 -21.17 -10.35 9.14
CA PRO A 224 -20.17 -9.54 9.86
C PRO A 224 -19.01 -9.11 8.95
N PHE A 225 -18.50 -10.01 8.12
CA PHE A 225 -17.44 -9.67 7.18
C PHE A 225 -17.93 -8.65 6.12
N ALA A 226 -19.15 -8.81 5.61
CA ALA A 226 -19.74 -7.84 4.68
C ALA A 226 -19.89 -6.44 5.30
N ALA A 227 -20.24 -6.36 6.58
CA ALA A 227 -20.28 -5.09 7.33
C ALA A 227 -18.88 -4.48 7.49
N PHE A 228 -17.87 -5.29 7.76
CA PHE A 228 -16.47 -4.87 7.83
C PHE A 228 -16.00 -4.30 6.47
N GLU A 229 -16.27 -5.01 5.36
CA GLU A 229 -15.94 -4.56 4.01
C GLU A 229 -16.68 -3.28 3.61
N ARG A 230 -17.93 -3.09 4.05
CA ARG A 230 -18.65 -1.83 3.88
C ARG A 230 -17.93 -0.68 4.57
N SER A 231 -17.53 -0.85 5.82
CA SER A 231 -16.79 0.17 6.58
C SER A 231 -15.46 0.52 5.89
N PHE A 232 -14.72 -0.50 5.44
CA PHE A 232 -13.49 -0.31 4.66
C PHE A 232 -13.74 0.33 3.30
N SER A 233 -14.88 0.06 2.67
CA SER A 233 -15.22 0.68 1.37
C SER A 233 -15.47 2.17 1.53
N ILE A 234 -16.22 2.58 2.55
CA ILE A 234 -16.49 3.99 2.86
C ILE A 234 -15.19 4.72 3.25
N TYR A 235 -14.37 4.12 4.14
CA TYR A 235 -13.03 4.61 4.47
C TYR A 235 -12.18 4.81 3.21
N GLY A 236 -12.14 3.80 2.34
CA GLY A 236 -11.33 3.84 1.12
C GLY A 236 -11.76 4.91 0.13
N MET A 237 -13.07 5.22 0.05
CA MET A 237 -13.54 6.35 -0.74
C MET A 237 -12.92 7.66 -0.25
N GLY A 238 -12.98 7.96 1.05
CA GLY A 238 -12.37 9.17 1.61
C GLY A 238 -10.85 9.19 1.49
N PHE A 239 -10.19 8.05 1.75
CA PHE A 239 -8.72 7.96 1.72
C PHE A 239 -8.13 8.08 0.31
N ILE A 240 -8.73 7.40 -0.69
CA ILE A 240 -8.15 7.34 -2.03
C ILE A 240 -8.49 8.59 -2.86
N MET A 241 -9.65 9.23 -2.61
CA MET A 241 -10.05 10.42 -3.38
C MET A 241 -9.11 11.62 -3.21
N VAL A 242 -8.37 11.71 -2.09
CA VAL A 242 -7.42 12.79 -1.85
C VAL A 242 -6.07 12.56 -2.53
N GLN A 243 -5.74 11.34 -2.94
CA GLN A 243 -4.42 11.00 -3.48
C GLN A 243 -4.03 11.81 -4.72
N PRO A 244 -4.90 12.00 -5.74
CA PRO A 244 -4.53 12.81 -6.91
C PRO A 244 -4.45 14.31 -6.59
N VAL A 245 -5.11 14.77 -5.54
CA VAL A 245 -5.24 16.19 -5.19
C VAL A 245 -4.13 16.64 -4.23
N LEU A 246 -3.61 15.74 -3.45
CA LEU A 246 -2.58 16.02 -2.45
C LEU A 246 -1.28 16.60 -3.05
N PRO A 247 -0.72 16.08 -4.17
CA PRO A 247 0.44 16.69 -4.82
C PRO A 247 0.17 18.12 -5.29
N ILE A 248 -1.04 18.39 -5.78
CA ILE A 248 -1.44 19.75 -6.21
C ILE A 248 -1.39 20.70 -5.02
N PHE A 249 -1.97 20.29 -3.88
CA PHE A 249 -1.95 21.10 -2.67
C PHE A 249 -0.53 21.38 -2.17
N LEU A 250 0.30 20.33 -2.07
CA LEU A 250 1.65 20.45 -1.51
C LEU A 250 2.62 21.20 -2.44
N VAL A 251 2.50 20.99 -3.75
CA VAL A 251 3.42 21.59 -4.74
C VAL A 251 2.95 22.97 -5.20
N ASP A 252 1.67 23.10 -5.58
CA ASP A 252 1.21 24.31 -6.23
C ASP A 252 0.75 25.37 -5.23
N MET A 253 0.14 24.97 -4.10
CA MET A 253 -0.39 25.90 -3.11
C MET A 253 0.60 26.16 -1.97
N LEU A 254 1.14 25.11 -1.34
CA LEU A 254 2.14 25.26 -0.27
C LEU A 254 3.55 25.53 -0.78
N LYS A 255 3.81 25.36 -2.10
CA LYS A 255 5.12 25.61 -2.72
C LYS A 255 6.28 24.84 -2.04
N LEU A 256 6.00 23.66 -1.51
CA LEU A 256 7.02 22.86 -0.83
C LEU A 256 8.11 22.41 -1.82
N SER A 257 9.37 22.45 -1.36
CA SER A 257 10.50 21.84 -2.06
C SER A 257 10.33 20.31 -2.15
N TYR A 258 11.13 19.62 -2.94
CA TYR A 258 11.12 18.15 -2.95
C TYR A 258 11.41 17.60 -1.56
N THR A 259 12.44 18.12 -0.87
CA THR A 259 12.77 17.75 0.49
C THR A 259 11.59 17.95 1.44
N GLY A 260 10.91 19.10 1.38
CA GLY A 260 9.73 19.39 2.20
C GLY A 260 8.58 18.41 1.98
N ASN A 261 8.25 18.12 0.71
CA ASN A 261 7.25 17.11 0.35
C ASN A 261 7.62 15.71 0.86
N PHE A 262 8.88 15.32 0.69
CA PHE A 262 9.37 14.00 1.04
C PHE A 262 9.50 13.82 2.55
N ILE A 263 9.82 14.88 3.30
CA ILE A 263 9.75 14.88 4.77
C ILE A 263 8.31 14.61 5.21
N ALA A 264 7.31 15.31 4.67
CA ALA A 264 5.91 15.10 5.01
C ALA A 264 5.44 13.67 4.71
N LYS A 265 5.51 13.28 3.43
CA LYS A 265 4.96 12.01 2.93
C LYS A 265 5.80 10.78 3.24
N GLY A 266 7.11 10.90 3.16
CA GLY A 266 8.02 9.76 3.23
C GLY A 266 8.68 9.57 4.59
N ILE A 267 8.75 10.59 5.44
CA ILE A 267 9.41 10.52 6.74
C ILE A 267 8.40 10.62 7.87
N ILE A 268 7.73 11.77 8.01
CA ILE A 268 6.79 12.02 9.13
C ILE A 268 5.68 10.98 9.14
N SER A 269 5.13 10.62 7.97
CA SER A 269 4.08 9.61 7.87
C SER A 269 4.55 8.18 8.14
N GLN A 270 5.85 7.87 7.96
CA GLN A 270 6.36 6.50 8.10
C GLN A 270 6.96 6.22 9.50
N ILE A 271 7.47 7.25 10.19
CA ILE A 271 8.03 7.10 11.54
C ILE A 271 7.06 6.43 12.53
N PRO A 272 5.77 6.80 12.61
CA PRO A 272 4.84 6.12 13.49
C PRO A 272 4.70 4.62 13.21
N MET A 273 4.73 4.21 11.94
CA MET A 273 4.65 2.80 11.58
C MET A 273 5.86 2.02 12.10
N LEU A 274 7.05 2.63 12.09
CA LEU A 274 8.27 2.00 12.59
C LEU A 274 8.21 1.72 14.10
N PHE A 275 7.69 2.66 14.88
CA PHE A 275 7.73 2.57 16.35
C PHE A 275 6.42 2.07 16.97
N LEU A 276 5.25 2.39 16.39
CA LEU A 276 3.95 2.08 16.99
C LEU A 276 3.38 0.72 16.57
N SER A 277 3.82 0.15 15.44
CA SER A 277 3.26 -1.13 14.94
C SER A 277 3.24 -2.25 15.99
N PRO A 278 4.30 -2.49 16.81
CA PRO A 278 4.26 -3.56 17.80
C PRO A 278 3.24 -3.31 18.92
N TYR A 279 3.03 -2.05 19.30
CA TYR A 279 2.07 -1.67 20.35
C TYR A 279 0.64 -1.74 19.84
N LEU A 280 0.39 -1.21 18.65
CA LEU A 280 -0.92 -1.23 18.02
C LEU A 280 -1.34 -2.64 17.60
N GLY A 281 -0.39 -3.51 17.22
CA GLY A 281 -0.65 -4.93 16.97
C GLY A 281 -1.17 -5.63 18.23
N LYS A 282 -0.51 -5.45 19.38
CA LYS A 282 -0.98 -5.98 20.67
C LYS A 282 -2.35 -5.42 21.06
N TRP A 283 -2.63 -4.18 20.71
CA TRP A 283 -3.93 -3.56 20.99
C TRP A 283 -5.02 -4.11 20.06
N HIS A 284 -4.69 -4.33 18.77
CA HIS A 284 -5.58 -5.00 17.82
C HIS A 284 -5.98 -6.41 18.28
N ASP A 285 -5.02 -7.18 18.81
CA ASP A 285 -5.28 -8.55 19.30
C ASP A 285 -6.25 -8.59 20.50
N LYS A 286 -6.36 -7.50 21.26
CA LYS A 286 -7.25 -7.36 22.41
C LYS A 286 -8.61 -6.78 22.08
N LEU A 287 -8.75 -6.09 20.95
CA LEU A 287 -9.96 -5.40 20.56
C LEU A 287 -10.67 -6.15 19.42
N HIS A 288 -12.00 -6.07 19.41
CA HIS A 288 -12.76 -6.50 18.26
C HIS A 288 -12.43 -5.61 17.03
N PRO A 289 -12.28 -6.17 15.80
CA PRO A 289 -11.88 -5.42 14.60
C PRO A 289 -12.70 -4.16 14.35
N PHE A 290 -14.01 -4.18 14.55
CA PHE A 290 -14.85 -3.00 14.37
C PHE A 290 -14.53 -1.86 15.35
N ARG A 291 -14.22 -2.18 16.60
CA ARG A 291 -13.83 -1.17 17.59
C ARG A 291 -12.46 -0.58 17.25
N PHE A 292 -11.55 -1.42 16.78
CA PHE A 292 -10.23 -1.00 16.37
C PHE A 292 -10.29 -0.06 15.15
N ILE A 293 -10.99 -0.44 14.06
CA ILE A 293 -11.10 0.42 12.87
C ILE A 293 -11.89 1.70 13.14
N CYS A 294 -12.89 1.68 14.03
CA CYS A 294 -13.61 2.88 14.44
C CYS A 294 -12.66 3.97 14.93
N VAL A 295 -11.73 3.62 15.83
CA VAL A 295 -10.74 4.57 16.38
C VAL A 295 -9.83 5.11 15.28
N PHE A 296 -9.28 4.24 14.42
CA PHE A 296 -8.30 4.65 13.44
C PHE A 296 -8.90 5.35 12.21
N PHE A 297 -10.15 5.05 11.84
CA PHE A 297 -10.85 5.82 10.81
C PHE A 297 -11.21 7.22 11.33
N GLY A 298 -11.65 7.33 12.60
CA GLY A 298 -11.90 8.62 13.23
C GLY A 298 -10.63 9.47 13.35
N LEU A 299 -9.52 8.86 13.77
CA LEU A 299 -8.22 9.54 13.83
C LEU A 299 -7.75 9.99 12.43
N LEU A 300 -7.93 9.13 11.41
CA LEU A 300 -7.54 9.47 10.05
C LEU A 300 -8.37 10.61 9.46
N ALA A 301 -9.61 10.81 9.90
CA ALA A 301 -10.44 11.93 9.46
C ALA A 301 -9.83 13.31 9.81
N LEU A 302 -8.98 13.36 10.85
CA LEU A 302 -8.25 14.58 11.19
C LEU A 302 -7.20 14.96 10.14
N PHE A 303 -6.67 14.00 9.36
CA PHE A 303 -5.69 14.28 8.31
C PHE A 303 -6.26 15.25 7.25
N PRO A 304 -7.33 14.91 6.50
CA PRO A 304 -7.89 15.84 5.52
C PRO A 304 -8.47 17.09 6.18
N ALA A 305 -9.01 17.02 7.41
CA ALA A 305 -9.46 18.20 8.13
C ALA A 305 -8.32 19.20 8.43
N LEU A 306 -7.17 18.73 8.87
CA LEU A 306 -5.98 19.56 9.09
C LEU A 306 -5.43 20.12 7.77
N ILE A 307 -5.53 19.38 6.65
CA ILE A 307 -5.19 19.91 5.32
C ILE A 307 -6.15 21.05 4.94
N VAL A 308 -7.45 20.95 5.25
CA VAL A 308 -8.39 22.07 5.07
C VAL A 308 -7.94 23.29 5.90
N CYS A 309 -7.61 23.11 7.18
CA CYS A 309 -7.10 24.19 8.02
C CYS A 309 -5.81 24.82 7.43
N SER A 310 -4.90 23.98 6.93
CA SER A 310 -3.69 24.41 6.23
C SER A 310 -4.04 25.23 4.99
N ALA A 311 -5.00 24.80 4.16
CA ALA A 311 -5.43 25.51 2.96
C ALA A 311 -6.09 26.87 3.29
N LEU A 312 -6.83 26.97 4.37
CA LEU A 312 -7.46 28.21 4.83
C LEU A 312 -6.44 29.22 5.40
N THR A 313 -5.29 28.75 5.85
CA THR A 313 -4.24 29.56 6.48
C THR A 313 -3.07 29.89 5.57
N LEU A 314 -3.19 29.74 4.25
CA LEU A 314 -2.11 29.97 3.27
C LEU A 314 -1.46 31.37 3.38
N LYS A 315 -2.21 32.38 3.83
CA LYS A 315 -1.68 33.73 4.08
C LYS A 315 -0.57 33.73 5.15
N TRP A 316 -0.64 32.81 6.09
CA TRP A 316 0.37 32.57 7.13
C TRP A 316 1.18 31.32 6.77
N HIS A 317 2.09 31.45 5.83
CA HIS A 317 2.80 30.33 5.23
C HIS A 317 3.38 29.33 6.24
N LEU A 318 4.07 29.84 7.29
CA LEU A 318 4.64 28.98 8.34
C LEU A 318 3.56 28.17 9.06
N LEU A 319 2.44 28.77 9.42
CA LEU A 319 1.32 28.09 10.06
C LEU A 319 0.72 27.02 9.15
N SER A 320 0.51 27.37 7.87
CA SER A 320 -0.03 26.47 6.88
C SER A 320 0.87 25.23 6.67
N VAL A 321 2.17 25.41 6.54
CA VAL A 321 3.15 24.32 6.43
C VAL A 321 3.20 23.47 7.69
N THR A 322 3.16 24.10 8.87
CA THR A 322 3.13 23.39 10.15
C THR A 322 1.90 22.52 10.28
N LEU A 323 0.71 23.04 9.95
CA LEU A 323 -0.54 22.28 9.95
C LEU A 323 -0.49 21.09 8.98
N ALA A 324 0.09 21.26 7.81
CA ALA A 324 0.29 20.16 6.87
C ALA A 324 1.20 19.07 7.47
N TYR A 325 2.31 19.43 8.11
CA TYR A 325 3.20 18.45 8.74
C TYR A 325 2.55 17.74 9.92
N VAL A 326 1.77 18.44 10.74
CA VAL A 326 0.95 17.85 11.80
C VAL A 326 -0.08 16.88 11.19
N ALA A 327 -0.72 17.26 10.08
CA ALA A 327 -1.62 16.36 9.36
C ALA A 327 -0.93 15.06 8.96
N PHE A 328 0.28 15.11 8.40
CA PHE A 328 1.04 13.90 8.06
C PHE A 328 1.49 13.09 9.28
N ALA A 329 1.76 13.71 10.41
CA ALA A 329 2.03 12.99 11.65
C ALA A 329 0.80 12.20 12.14
N VAL A 330 -0.37 12.85 12.15
CA VAL A 330 -1.66 12.20 12.45
C VAL A 330 -1.95 11.08 11.46
N PHE A 331 -1.74 11.33 10.16
CA PHE A 331 -1.87 10.33 9.10
C PHE A 331 -1.01 9.10 9.39
N GLY A 332 0.26 9.28 9.73
CA GLY A 332 1.18 8.18 10.02
C GLY A 332 0.70 7.31 11.19
N VAL A 333 0.24 7.93 12.28
CA VAL A 333 -0.32 7.19 13.43
C VAL A 333 -1.58 6.42 13.02
N ALA A 334 -2.51 7.10 12.34
CA ALA A 334 -3.77 6.50 11.91
C ALA A 334 -3.54 5.35 10.92
N MET A 335 -2.69 5.56 9.91
CA MET A 335 -2.38 4.53 8.90
C MET A 335 -1.63 3.33 9.46
N THR A 336 -0.88 3.49 10.54
CA THR A 336 -0.29 2.34 11.24
C THR A 336 -1.38 1.38 11.73
N GLY A 337 -2.43 1.90 12.37
CA GLY A 337 -3.56 1.08 12.80
C GLY A 337 -4.38 0.54 11.64
N VAL A 338 -4.67 1.37 10.64
CA VAL A 338 -5.40 0.94 9.44
C VAL A 338 -4.69 -0.20 8.72
N ASN A 339 -3.36 -0.12 8.54
CA ASN A 339 -2.56 -1.17 7.91
C ASN A 339 -2.62 -2.50 8.67
N ILE A 340 -2.62 -2.45 10.01
CA ILE A 340 -2.79 -3.65 10.83
C ILE A 340 -4.16 -4.26 10.60
N ALA A 341 -5.23 -3.45 10.67
CA ALA A 341 -6.59 -3.92 10.44
C ALA A 341 -6.80 -4.45 9.02
N TRP A 342 -6.19 -3.82 8.02
CA TRP A 342 -6.25 -4.23 6.61
C TRP A 342 -5.66 -5.63 6.39
N ASN A 343 -4.55 -5.94 7.07
CA ASN A 343 -3.89 -7.24 6.95
C ASN A 343 -4.50 -8.32 7.85
N MET A 344 -5.00 -7.95 9.04
CA MET A 344 -5.43 -8.92 10.06
C MET A 344 -6.95 -9.11 10.12
N GLY A 345 -7.74 -8.12 9.66
CA GLY A 345 -9.20 -8.18 9.71
C GLY A 345 -9.80 -9.37 8.96
N SER A 346 -9.28 -9.67 7.77
CA SER A 346 -9.72 -10.83 6.97
C SER A 346 -9.52 -12.14 7.73
N ILE A 347 -8.42 -12.28 8.47
CA ILE A 347 -8.08 -13.49 9.25
C ILE A 347 -9.08 -13.68 10.40
N PHE A 348 -9.45 -12.59 11.08
CA PHE A 348 -10.42 -12.63 12.17
C PHE A 348 -11.77 -13.17 11.70
N PHE A 349 -12.30 -12.63 10.59
CA PHE A 349 -13.62 -13.04 10.07
C PHE A 349 -13.61 -14.39 9.36
N ALA A 350 -12.47 -14.88 8.92
CA ALA A 350 -12.32 -16.22 8.35
C ALA A 350 -12.47 -17.31 9.42
N GLY A 351 -12.04 -17.07 10.66
CA GLY A 351 -12.11 -18.03 11.74
C GLY A 351 -11.38 -19.35 11.39
N LYS A 352 -12.15 -20.42 11.16
CA LYS A 352 -11.63 -21.73 10.72
C LYS A 352 -11.57 -21.90 9.20
N GLU A 353 -12.21 -20.99 8.44
CA GLU A 353 -12.20 -21.01 6.98
C GLU A 353 -10.85 -20.49 6.42
N ASP A 354 -10.66 -20.60 5.12
CA ASP A 354 -9.44 -20.13 4.47
C ASP A 354 -9.38 -18.58 4.44
N ALA A 355 -8.46 -18.01 5.21
CA ALA A 355 -8.25 -16.57 5.29
C ALA A 355 -7.83 -15.95 3.95
N SER A 356 -7.23 -16.73 3.03
CA SER A 356 -6.83 -16.23 1.72
C SER A 356 -8.02 -15.82 0.87
N MET A 357 -9.14 -16.54 1.00
CA MET A 357 -10.39 -16.21 0.31
C MET A 357 -10.96 -14.87 0.80
N TYR A 358 -10.96 -14.63 2.12
CA TYR A 358 -11.42 -13.38 2.73
C TYR A 358 -10.52 -12.21 2.32
N GLN A 359 -9.21 -12.41 2.34
CA GLN A 359 -8.24 -11.40 1.89
C GLN A 359 -8.41 -11.10 0.39
N GLY A 360 -8.69 -12.10 -0.43
CA GLY A 360 -8.99 -11.92 -1.86
C GLY A 360 -10.21 -11.00 -2.09
N VAL A 361 -11.27 -11.17 -1.29
CA VAL A 361 -12.46 -10.29 -1.34
C VAL A 361 -12.07 -8.86 -0.94
N HIS A 362 -11.32 -8.70 0.15
CA HIS A 362 -10.86 -7.39 0.63
C HIS A 362 -10.04 -6.62 -0.42
N VAL A 363 -9.12 -7.31 -1.10
CA VAL A 363 -8.31 -6.74 -2.19
C VAL A 363 -9.17 -6.38 -3.40
N THR A 364 -10.16 -7.22 -3.75
CA THR A 364 -11.13 -6.94 -4.82
C THR A 364 -11.91 -5.65 -4.55
N MET A 365 -12.46 -5.51 -3.34
CA MET A 365 -13.17 -4.30 -2.93
C MET A 365 -12.25 -3.07 -2.93
N THR A 366 -10.97 -3.25 -2.62
CA THR A 366 -9.96 -2.18 -2.74
C THR A 366 -9.77 -1.73 -4.19
N GLY A 367 -9.75 -2.65 -5.14
CA GLY A 367 -9.67 -2.33 -6.58
C GLY A 367 -10.85 -1.49 -7.06
N ILE A 368 -12.07 -1.86 -6.67
CA ILE A 368 -13.31 -1.14 -7.07
C ILE A 368 -13.27 0.32 -6.55
N ARG A 369 -13.05 0.50 -5.25
CA ARG A 369 -12.97 1.87 -4.68
C ARG A 369 -11.76 2.66 -5.19
N GLY A 370 -10.69 1.96 -5.59
CA GLY A 370 -9.50 2.56 -6.18
C GLY A 370 -9.71 3.16 -7.55
N ILE A 371 -10.78 2.77 -8.27
CA ILE A 371 -11.20 3.42 -9.51
C ILE A 371 -12.19 4.57 -9.20
N LEU A 372 -13.19 4.31 -8.39
CA LEU A 372 -14.29 5.25 -8.15
C LEU A 372 -13.84 6.48 -7.34
N ALA A 373 -12.99 6.30 -6.32
CA ALA A 373 -12.63 7.37 -5.42
C ALA A 373 -11.76 8.47 -6.06
N PRO A 374 -10.70 8.17 -6.85
CA PRO A 374 -9.96 9.21 -7.55
C PRO A 374 -10.81 9.99 -8.55
N LEU A 375 -11.76 9.32 -9.24
CA LEU A 375 -12.70 9.99 -10.15
C LEU A 375 -13.62 10.95 -9.41
N LEU A 376 -14.13 10.55 -8.24
CA LEU A 376 -14.90 11.45 -7.37
C LEU A 376 -14.06 12.64 -6.91
N GLY A 377 -12.79 12.41 -6.52
CA GLY A 377 -11.85 13.47 -6.18
C GLY A 377 -11.61 14.46 -7.32
N LEU A 378 -11.42 13.95 -8.54
CA LEU A 378 -11.28 14.77 -9.74
C LEU A 378 -12.54 15.60 -10.03
N LEU A 379 -13.72 14.97 -9.92
CA LEU A 379 -14.99 15.67 -10.14
C LEU A 379 -15.17 16.81 -9.13
N LEU A 380 -15.00 16.55 -7.84
CA LEU A 380 -15.09 17.57 -6.80
C LEU A 380 -14.06 18.68 -6.98
N LEU A 381 -12.83 18.34 -7.33
CA LEU A 381 -11.78 19.32 -7.58
C LEU A 381 -12.19 20.31 -8.70
N LYS A 382 -12.75 19.78 -9.80
CA LYS A 382 -13.18 20.58 -10.95
C LYS A 382 -14.43 21.42 -10.70
N THR A 383 -15.35 20.93 -9.87
CA THR A 383 -16.66 21.58 -9.65
C THR A 383 -16.68 22.52 -8.46
N THR A 384 -16.03 22.13 -7.36
CA THR A 384 -16.14 22.82 -6.06
C THR A 384 -14.79 23.22 -5.46
N GLY A 385 -13.68 22.80 -6.08
CA GLY A 385 -12.33 23.18 -5.68
C GLY A 385 -11.68 22.24 -4.66
N ILE A 386 -10.43 22.55 -4.33
CA ILE A 386 -9.55 21.65 -3.56
C ILE A 386 -9.99 21.42 -2.12
N ILE A 387 -10.52 22.45 -1.46
CA ILE A 387 -10.95 22.38 -0.05
C ILE A 387 -12.09 21.38 0.11
N SER A 388 -13.04 21.38 -0.84
CA SER A 388 -14.19 20.46 -0.79
C SER A 388 -13.77 18.99 -0.90
N VAL A 389 -12.73 18.67 -1.66
CA VAL A 389 -12.22 17.29 -1.76
C VAL A 389 -11.77 16.80 -0.39
N PHE A 390 -10.98 17.59 0.32
CA PHE A 390 -10.50 17.22 1.66
C PHE A 390 -11.63 17.21 2.70
N ALA A 391 -12.57 18.16 2.63
CA ALA A 391 -13.73 18.20 3.54
C ALA A 391 -14.62 16.95 3.35
N VAL A 392 -14.97 16.62 2.11
CA VAL A 392 -15.77 15.43 1.78
C VAL A 392 -15.02 14.15 2.17
N ALA A 393 -13.71 14.09 1.98
CA ALA A 393 -12.90 12.97 2.43
C ALA A 393 -12.97 12.78 3.94
N SER A 394 -12.89 13.87 4.71
CA SER A 394 -13.05 13.83 6.16
C SER A 394 -14.44 13.30 6.54
N CYS A 395 -15.50 13.72 5.87
CA CYS A 395 -16.86 13.23 6.09
C CYS A 395 -16.98 11.71 5.82
N PHE A 396 -16.38 11.20 4.74
CA PHE A 396 -16.34 9.75 4.47
C PHE A 396 -15.65 8.98 5.59
N LEU A 397 -14.54 9.48 6.10
CA LEU A 397 -13.75 8.84 7.17
C LEU A 397 -14.51 8.84 8.51
N ILE A 398 -15.16 9.96 8.86
CA ILE A 398 -16.03 10.06 10.03
C ILE A 398 -17.21 9.08 9.88
N THR A 399 -17.85 9.05 8.73
CA THR A 399 -18.97 8.13 8.44
C THR A 399 -18.53 6.67 8.59
N ALA A 400 -17.35 6.31 8.08
CA ALA A 400 -16.79 4.96 8.24
C ALA A 400 -16.55 4.62 9.72
N SER A 401 -16.03 5.56 10.50
CA SER A 401 -15.84 5.42 11.95
C SER A 401 -17.17 5.18 12.66
N ILE A 402 -18.18 6.02 12.41
CA ILE A 402 -19.51 5.92 13.06
C ILE A 402 -20.20 4.59 12.69
N ILE A 403 -20.15 4.19 11.42
CA ILE A 403 -20.73 2.92 10.96
C ILE A 403 -20.02 1.74 11.64
N SER A 404 -18.70 1.76 11.73
CA SER A 404 -17.93 0.72 12.42
C SER A 404 -18.33 0.61 13.90
N TRP A 405 -18.56 1.74 14.58
CA TRP A 405 -19.02 1.75 15.95
C TRP A 405 -20.46 1.21 16.10
N ARG A 406 -21.36 1.56 15.17
CA ARG A 406 -22.75 1.05 15.17
C ARG A 406 -22.76 -0.46 14.91
N ASP A 407 -21.96 -0.97 13.97
CA ASP A 407 -21.88 -2.39 13.67
C ASP A 407 -21.29 -3.18 14.85
N TYR A 408 -20.30 -2.63 15.57
CA TYR A 408 -19.80 -3.21 16.81
C TYR A 408 -20.91 -3.40 17.83
N LYS A 409 -21.72 -2.34 18.08
CA LYS A 409 -22.83 -2.42 19.03
C LYS A 409 -23.96 -3.37 18.59
N ARG A 410 -24.26 -3.39 17.30
CA ARG A 410 -25.39 -4.19 16.73
C ARG A 410 -25.12 -5.68 16.69
N LEU A 411 -23.89 -6.06 16.46
CA LEU A 411 -23.52 -7.47 16.32
C LEU A 411 -23.30 -8.15 17.68
N HIS A 412 -23.55 -7.46 18.81
CA HIS A 412 -23.34 -7.96 20.18
C HIS A 412 -21.97 -8.59 20.38
N ILE A 413 -20.95 -8.00 19.80
CA ILE A 413 -19.59 -8.50 19.82
C ILE A 413 -18.75 -7.69 20.79
#